data_79469f7c397e6b25f6bc485fa793e961
#
_entry.id   79469f7c397e6b25f6bc485fa793e961
#
_cell.length_a   1.000
_cell.length_b   1.000
_cell.length_c   1.000
_cell.angle_alpha   90.00
_cell.angle_beta   90.00
_cell.angle_gamma   90.00
#
_symmetry.space_group_name_H-M   'P 1'
#
loop_
_entity.id
_entity.type
_entity.pdbx_description
1 polymer ?
#
loop_
_entity_poly.entity_id
_entity_poly.type
_entity_poly.pdbx_seq_one_letter_code
_entity_poly.pdbx_strand_id
1 'polypeptide(L)'
;TVPFRLSQRMRDSYYLMGALLGRYGYARVGYPGGCNLGSRPIDQHLKGFRALGASIHEDAGMIVLEGKLKGANINFDMVTVGGTINVMLAASRAEGDTVLTNCAREPHIVDTANFLNRIGAHIRGAGTDTIRIRGVDKMRGASYTVIPDQIETGTLMIAAAATRGQVTLRGC
;
A
#
# COMPACT_ATOMS: atom_id res chain seq x y z
N THR A 1 -6.38 -5.87 15.23
CA THR A 1 -6.36 -4.50 15.78
C THR A 1 -4.92 -4.02 15.91
N VAL A 2 -4.64 -2.82 15.43
CA VAL A 2 -3.36 -2.14 15.61
C VAL A 2 -3.51 -1.13 16.73
N PRO A 3 -2.65 -1.16 17.77
CA PRO A 3 -2.75 -0.23 18.88
C PRO A 3 -2.69 1.24 18.42
N PHE A 4 -3.61 2.07 18.91
CA PHE A 4 -3.74 3.48 18.52
C PHE A 4 -2.41 4.26 18.62
N ARG A 5 -1.70 4.09 19.76
CA ARG A 5 -0.41 4.78 19.99
C ARG A 5 0.66 4.43 18.93
N LEU A 6 0.64 3.21 18.39
CA LEU A 6 1.58 2.79 17.34
C LEU A 6 1.19 3.35 15.97
N SER A 7 -0.10 3.36 15.66
CA SER A 7 -0.60 3.96 14.41
C SER A 7 -0.24 5.44 14.32
N GLN A 8 -0.31 6.17 15.42
CA GLN A 8 0.01 7.60 15.44
C GLN A 8 1.51 7.93 15.34
N ARG A 9 2.39 6.99 15.64
CA ARG A 9 3.84 7.20 15.54
C ARG A 9 4.39 7.02 14.13
N MET A 10 3.68 6.31 13.27
CA MET A 10 4.17 5.92 11.96
C MET A 10 3.11 6.12 10.91
N ARG A 11 3.41 6.96 9.90
CA ARG A 11 2.49 7.21 8.79
C ARG A 11 2.09 5.93 8.07
N ASP A 12 3.05 5.07 7.80
CA ASP A 12 2.86 3.83 7.03
C ASP A 12 2.00 2.77 7.73
N SER A 13 1.57 3.04 8.97
CA SER A 13 0.60 2.21 9.68
C SER A 13 -0.70 1.98 8.88
N TYR A 14 -1.04 2.88 7.93
CA TYR A 14 -2.22 2.70 7.08
C TYR A 14 -2.13 1.46 6.18
N TYR A 15 -0.93 0.97 5.82
CA TYR A 15 -0.79 -0.27 5.03
C TYR A 15 -1.34 -1.49 5.75
N LEU A 16 -1.39 -1.45 7.08
CA LEU A 16 -1.98 -2.51 7.87
C LEU A 16 -3.50 -2.64 7.64
N MET A 17 -4.18 -1.60 7.16
CA MET A 17 -5.60 -1.70 6.77
C MET A 17 -5.79 -2.72 5.66
N GLY A 18 -5.09 -2.56 4.53
CA GLY A 18 -5.21 -3.47 3.39
C GLY A 18 -4.74 -4.89 3.70
N ALA A 19 -3.61 -5.01 4.40
CA ALA A 19 -3.05 -6.31 4.75
C ALA A 19 -3.95 -7.11 5.71
N LEU A 20 -4.46 -6.48 6.76
CA LEU A 20 -5.33 -7.13 7.75
C LEU A 20 -6.72 -7.42 7.16
N LEU A 21 -7.30 -6.46 6.42
CA LEU A 21 -8.59 -6.62 5.78
C LEU A 21 -8.54 -7.78 4.77
N GLY A 22 -7.52 -7.84 3.91
CA GLY A 22 -7.34 -8.93 2.97
C GLY A 22 -7.15 -10.30 3.64
N ARG A 23 -6.40 -10.34 4.75
CA ARG A 23 -6.11 -11.61 5.44
C ARG A 23 -7.23 -12.11 6.32
N TYR A 24 -7.89 -11.22 7.06
CA TYR A 24 -8.84 -11.58 8.13
C TYR A 24 -10.27 -11.14 7.87
N GLY A 25 -10.53 -10.39 6.78
CA GLY A 25 -11.82 -9.74 6.55
C GLY A 25 -12.14 -8.64 7.58
N TYR A 26 -11.15 -8.25 8.37
CA TYR A 26 -11.29 -7.27 9.45
C TYR A 26 -9.98 -6.52 9.69
N ALA A 27 -10.07 -5.20 9.82
CA ALA A 27 -8.97 -4.36 10.29
C ALA A 27 -9.50 -3.28 11.22
N ARG A 28 -8.77 -2.98 12.30
CA ARG A 28 -9.02 -1.84 13.19
C ARG A 28 -7.70 -1.13 13.42
N VAL A 29 -7.56 0.06 12.84
CA VAL A 29 -6.30 0.82 12.78
C VAL A 29 -6.58 2.27 13.16
N GLY A 30 -5.76 2.87 14.02
CA GLY A 30 -5.85 4.30 14.33
C GLY A 30 -5.53 5.16 13.11
N TYR A 31 -6.04 6.38 13.06
CA TYR A 31 -5.63 7.34 12.04
C TYR A 31 -4.11 7.46 12.00
N PRO A 32 -3.50 7.36 10.80
CA PRO A 32 -2.04 7.40 10.68
C PRO A 32 -1.49 8.78 11.05
N GLY A 33 -0.50 8.77 11.94
CA GLY A 33 0.23 9.97 12.38
C GLY A 33 1.67 9.97 11.88
N GLY A 34 2.59 10.53 12.66
CA GLY A 34 4.04 10.44 12.46
C GLY A 34 4.62 11.34 11.36
N CYS A 35 3.81 12.11 10.65
CA CYS A 35 4.29 12.99 9.58
C CYS A 35 3.47 14.27 9.53
N ASN A 36 4.06 15.38 9.94
CA ASN A 36 3.39 16.69 10.00
C ASN A 36 3.70 17.54 8.76
N LEU A 37 3.45 17.00 7.56
CA LEU A 37 3.66 17.69 6.28
C LEU A 37 2.34 18.18 5.66
N GLY A 38 1.42 18.69 6.48
CA GLY A 38 0.11 19.16 6.04
C GLY A 38 -0.94 18.03 5.91
N SER A 39 -2.07 18.36 5.26
CA SER A 39 -3.16 17.40 5.06
C SER A 39 -2.73 16.27 4.11
N ARG A 40 -2.80 15.05 4.57
CA ARG A 40 -2.50 13.86 3.78
C ARG A 40 -3.66 12.86 3.94
N PRO A 41 -4.77 13.07 3.22
CA PRO A 41 -5.98 12.27 3.34
C PRO A 41 -5.73 10.82 2.93
N ILE A 42 -6.55 9.92 3.46
CA ILE A 42 -6.57 8.48 3.12
C ILE A 42 -7.85 8.09 2.38
N ASP A 43 -8.54 9.07 1.82
CA ASP A 43 -9.82 8.92 1.12
C ASP A 43 -9.75 7.91 -0.02
N GLN A 44 -8.66 7.93 -0.80
CA GLN A 44 -8.46 6.99 -1.92
C GLN A 44 -8.26 5.53 -1.44
N HIS A 45 -7.65 5.34 -0.28
CA HIS A 45 -7.56 4.03 0.36
C HIS A 45 -8.96 3.52 0.73
N LEU A 46 -9.73 4.36 1.44
CA LEU A 46 -11.08 4.02 1.88
C LEU A 46 -12.04 3.80 0.70
N LYS A 47 -11.92 4.62 -0.36
CA LYS A 47 -12.66 4.43 -1.62
C LYS A 47 -12.39 3.05 -2.20
N GLY A 48 -11.13 2.65 -2.31
CA GLY A 48 -10.74 1.34 -2.82
C GLY A 48 -11.30 0.19 -2.00
N PHE A 49 -11.23 0.27 -0.67
CA PHE A 49 -11.77 -0.77 0.21
C PHE A 49 -13.30 -0.88 0.13
N ARG A 50 -14.02 0.26 0.04
CA ARG A 50 -15.47 0.24 -0.19
C ARG A 50 -15.83 -0.41 -1.51
N ALA A 51 -15.10 -0.10 -2.57
CA ALA A 51 -15.32 -0.72 -3.88
C ALA A 51 -15.10 -2.24 -3.86
N LEU A 52 -14.15 -2.73 -3.04
CA LEU A 52 -13.95 -4.16 -2.79
C LEU A 52 -15.06 -4.77 -1.89
N GLY A 53 -16.01 -3.98 -1.41
CA GLY A 53 -17.14 -4.46 -0.59
C GLY A 53 -16.94 -4.37 0.92
N ALA A 54 -15.91 -3.67 1.41
CA ALA A 54 -15.73 -3.46 2.83
C ALA A 54 -16.71 -2.42 3.40
N SER A 55 -17.31 -2.72 4.54
CA SER A 55 -17.93 -1.74 5.42
C SER A 55 -16.85 -0.99 6.18
N ILE A 56 -17.01 0.33 6.30
CA ILE A 56 -16.01 1.20 6.95
C ILE A 56 -16.74 2.18 7.87
N HIS A 57 -16.38 2.19 9.14
CA HIS A 57 -16.88 3.14 10.12
C HIS A 57 -15.77 3.57 11.09
N GLU A 58 -16.04 4.61 11.84
CA GLU A 58 -15.13 5.08 12.88
C GLU A 58 -15.64 4.66 14.27
N ASP A 59 -14.72 4.20 15.09
CA ASP A 59 -15.01 3.83 16.48
C ASP A 59 -13.85 4.31 17.39
N ALA A 60 -14.14 5.22 18.31
CA ALA A 60 -13.19 5.78 19.28
C ALA A 60 -11.85 6.25 18.64
N GLY A 61 -11.90 6.97 17.52
CA GLY A 61 -10.73 7.47 16.81
C GLY A 61 -9.96 6.39 16.02
N MET A 62 -10.54 5.21 15.87
CA MET A 62 -10.04 4.11 15.05
C MET A 62 -10.88 3.97 13.79
N ILE A 63 -10.24 3.65 12.70
CA ILE A 63 -10.89 3.24 11.45
C ILE A 63 -11.12 1.73 11.54
N VAL A 64 -12.37 1.32 11.44
CA VAL A 64 -12.77 -0.09 11.44
C VAL A 64 -13.22 -0.46 10.03
N LEU A 65 -12.64 -1.52 9.49
CA LEU A 65 -12.95 -2.06 8.18
C LEU A 65 -13.30 -3.53 8.35
N GLU A 66 -14.39 -3.96 7.72
CA GLU A 66 -14.86 -5.34 7.79
C GLU A 66 -15.61 -5.76 6.54
N GLY A 67 -15.52 -7.02 6.21
CA GLY A 67 -16.28 -7.62 5.10
C GLY A 67 -15.50 -8.69 4.35
N LYS A 68 -16.24 -9.47 3.58
CA LYS A 68 -15.68 -10.40 2.60
C LYS A 68 -15.42 -9.65 1.31
N LEU A 69 -14.16 -9.52 0.94
CA LEU A 69 -13.76 -8.74 -0.22
C LEU A 69 -14.07 -9.46 -1.53
N LYS A 70 -14.56 -8.69 -2.51
CA LYS A 70 -14.81 -9.13 -3.89
C LYS A 70 -14.06 -8.26 -4.86
N GLY A 71 -13.62 -8.86 -5.96
CA GLY A 71 -12.95 -8.13 -7.03
C GLY A 71 -13.83 -7.03 -7.63
N ALA A 72 -13.22 -5.91 -8.03
CA ALA A 72 -13.91 -4.74 -8.53
C ALA A 72 -13.07 -3.95 -9.53
N ASN A 73 -13.71 -3.09 -10.31
CA ASN A 73 -13.04 -2.06 -11.10
C ASN A 73 -12.93 -0.78 -10.27
N ILE A 74 -11.73 -0.34 -10.00
CA ILE A 74 -11.44 0.79 -9.11
C ILE A 74 -10.59 1.82 -9.87
N ASN A 75 -11.14 3.01 -10.06
CA ASN A 75 -10.40 4.14 -10.60
C ASN A 75 -10.04 5.11 -9.46
N PHE A 76 -8.75 5.40 -9.30
CA PHE A 76 -8.31 6.43 -8.36
C PHE A 76 -8.58 7.82 -8.95
N ASP A 77 -9.13 8.73 -8.13
CA ASP A 77 -9.42 10.10 -8.56
C ASP A 77 -8.14 10.90 -8.78
N MET A 78 -7.09 10.52 -8.08
CA MET A 78 -5.73 11.04 -8.22
C MET A 78 -4.70 9.92 -8.09
N VAL A 79 -3.56 10.07 -8.74
CA VAL A 79 -2.44 9.14 -8.59
C VAL A 79 -1.98 9.11 -7.13
N THR A 80 -1.96 7.95 -6.54
CA THR A 80 -1.61 7.77 -5.13
C THR A 80 -0.80 6.51 -4.91
N VAL A 81 0.41 6.65 -4.38
CA VAL A 81 1.28 5.53 -4.03
C VAL A 81 0.66 4.68 -2.93
N GLY A 82 0.31 5.31 -1.81
CA GLY A 82 -0.25 4.64 -0.65
C GLY A 82 -1.57 3.93 -0.97
N GLY A 83 -2.47 4.60 -1.71
CA GLY A 83 -3.74 4.02 -2.16
C GLY A 83 -3.52 2.81 -3.05
N THR A 84 -2.63 2.92 -4.04
CA THR A 84 -2.32 1.82 -4.97
C THR A 84 -1.81 0.58 -4.22
N ILE A 85 -0.80 0.72 -3.35
CA ILE A 85 -0.25 -0.40 -2.59
C ILE A 85 -1.30 -0.99 -1.64
N ASN A 86 -2.01 -0.14 -0.91
CA ASN A 86 -2.92 -0.59 0.14
C ASN A 86 -4.13 -1.35 -0.44
N VAL A 87 -4.69 -0.87 -1.55
CA VAL A 87 -5.76 -1.57 -2.25
C VAL A 87 -5.24 -2.85 -2.92
N MET A 88 -4.00 -2.84 -3.46
CA MET A 88 -3.36 -4.03 -4.02
C MET A 88 -3.17 -5.13 -2.96
N LEU A 89 -2.77 -4.78 -1.73
CA LEU A 89 -2.68 -5.71 -0.61
C LEU A 89 -4.04 -6.39 -0.31
N ALA A 90 -5.10 -5.61 -0.22
CA ALA A 90 -6.44 -6.12 0.05
C ALA A 90 -6.98 -6.96 -1.12
N ALA A 91 -6.86 -6.46 -2.36
CA ALA A 91 -7.35 -7.10 -3.58
C ALA A 91 -6.67 -8.45 -3.86
N SER A 92 -5.41 -8.62 -3.42
CA SER A 92 -4.69 -9.90 -3.55
C SER A 92 -5.39 -11.07 -2.83
N ARG A 93 -6.34 -10.77 -1.95
CA ARG A 93 -7.12 -11.75 -1.18
C ARG A 93 -8.63 -11.64 -1.44
N ALA A 94 -9.07 -10.75 -2.33
CA ALA A 94 -10.47 -10.60 -2.71
C ALA A 94 -10.92 -11.76 -3.61
N GLU A 95 -12.18 -12.13 -3.55
CA GLU A 95 -12.75 -13.14 -4.43
C GLU A 95 -12.92 -12.58 -5.85
N GLY A 96 -12.28 -13.20 -6.84
CA GLY A 96 -12.38 -12.79 -8.24
C GLY A 96 -11.28 -11.82 -8.70
N ASP A 97 -11.55 -11.09 -9.77
CA ASP A 97 -10.59 -10.20 -10.42
C ASP A 97 -10.83 -8.74 -10.05
N THR A 98 -9.74 -8.01 -9.78
CA THR A 98 -9.75 -6.56 -9.54
C THR A 98 -8.93 -5.85 -10.62
N VAL A 99 -9.43 -4.73 -11.11
CA VAL A 99 -8.72 -3.83 -12.01
C VAL A 99 -8.60 -2.46 -11.34
N LEU A 100 -7.37 -2.04 -11.12
CA LEU A 100 -7.06 -0.69 -10.62
C LEU A 100 -6.62 0.16 -11.81
N THR A 101 -7.14 1.38 -11.92
CA THR A 101 -6.77 2.36 -12.94
C THR A 101 -6.35 3.68 -12.30
N ASN A 102 -5.58 4.49 -13.04
CA ASN A 102 -4.92 5.69 -12.55
C ASN A 102 -3.98 5.40 -11.36
N CYS A 103 -3.26 4.28 -11.46
CA CYS A 103 -2.31 3.81 -10.44
C CYS A 103 -1.02 4.62 -10.43
N ALA A 104 -0.36 4.66 -9.28
CA ALA A 104 1.02 5.07 -9.14
C ALA A 104 1.96 4.06 -9.83
N ARG A 105 3.12 4.52 -10.34
CA ARG A 105 4.03 3.71 -11.19
C ARG A 105 5.44 3.56 -10.62
N GLU A 106 5.68 4.12 -9.46
CA GLU A 106 6.99 4.16 -8.81
C GLU A 106 7.58 2.77 -8.60
N PRO A 107 8.92 2.62 -8.57
CA PRO A 107 9.60 1.33 -8.47
C PRO A 107 9.13 0.45 -7.32
N HIS A 108 8.79 1.03 -6.17
CA HIS A 108 8.31 0.28 -5.01
C HIS A 108 6.87 -0.25 -5.17
N ILE A 109 6.08 0.27 -6.14
CA ILE A 109 4.81 -0.36 -6.55
C ILE A 109 5.11 -1.69 -7.23
N VAL A 110 6.09 -1.69 -8.15
CA VAL A 110 6.53 -2.89 -8.87
C VAL A 110 7.13 -3.90 -7.90
N ASP A 111 7.98 -3.42 -6.97
CA ASP A 111 8.62 -4.26 -5.97
C ASP A 111 7.59 -4.94 -5.06
N THR A 112 6.59 -4.18 -4.58
CA THR A 112 5.47 -4.74 -3.79
C THR A 112 4.70 -5.80 -4.57
N ALA A 113 4.39 -5.56 -5.85
CA ALA A 113 3.70 -6.54 -6.69
C ALA A 113 4.56 -7.80 -6.91
N ASN A 114 5.88 -7.64 -7.12
CA ASN A 114 6.81 -8.75 -7.25
C ASN A 114 6.89 -9.58 -5.96
N PHE A 115 6.98 -8.92 -4.80
CA PHE A 115 6.91 -9.59 -3.51
C PHE A 115 5.61 -10.38 -3.34
N LEU A 116 4.46 -9.76 -3.60
CA LEU A 116 3.15 -10.41 -3.50
C LEU A 116 3.04 -11.60 -4.46
N ASN A 117 3.50 -11.46 -5.70
CA ASN A 117 3.55 -12.56 -6.66
C ASN A 117 4.48 -13.69 -6.19
N ARG A 118 5.62 -13.36 -5.58
CA ARG A 118 6.55 -14.36 -5.02
C ARG A 118 5.92 -15.19 -3.90
N ILE A 119 5.02 -14.61 -3.11
CA ILE A 119 4.28 -15.32 -2.07
C ILE A 119 2.98 -15.96 -2.58
N GLY A 120 2.66 -15.85 -3.87
CA GLY A 120 1.58 -16.57 -4.52
C GLY A 120 0.39 -15.75 -4.99
N ALA A 121 0.46 -14.41 -4.96
CA ALA A 121 -0.54 -13.56 -5.60
C ALA A 121 -0.43 -13.60 -7.14
N HIS A 122 -1.45 -13.07 -7.81
CA HIS A 122 -1.49 -12.92 -9.27
C HIS A 122 -1.72 -11.46 -9.65
N ILE A 123 -0.64 -10.70 -9.77
CA ILE A 123 -0.65 -9.27 -10.07
C ILE A 123 0.10 -9.02 -11.37
N ARG A 124 -0.49 -8.23 -12.28
CA ARG A 124 0.09 -7.81 -13.56
C ARG A 124 -0.13 -6.32 -13.77
N GLY A 125 0.78 -5.68 -14.52
CA GLY A 125 0.67 -4.26 -14.90
C GLY A 125 1.22 -3.29 -13.86
N ALA A 126 1.84 -3.74 -12.76
CA ALA A 126 2.55 -2.86 -11.85
C ALA A 126 3.64 -2.08 -12.59
N GLY A 127 3.77 -0.77 -12.32
CA GLY A 127 4.62 0.15 -13.07
C GLY A 127 3.92 0.83 -14.26
N THR A 128 2.67 0.47 -14.52
CA THR A 128 1.79 1.17 -15.48
C THR A 128 0.63 1.85 -14.73
N ASP A 129 -0.23 2.57 -15.46
CA ASP A 129 -1.43 3.17 -14.87
C ASP A 129 -2.55 2.17 -14.56
N THR A 130 -2.41 0.93 -15.01
CA THR A 130 -3.45 -0.10 -14.85
C THR A 130 -2.85 -1.37 -14.26
N ILE A 131 -3.35 -1.77 -13.10
CA ILE A 131 -2.93 -3.00 -12.40
C ILE A 131 -4.12 -3.97 -12.36
N ARG A 132 -3.86 -5.22 -12.75
CA ARG A 132 -4.83 -6.31 -12.72
C ARG A 132 -4.42 -7.32 -11.65
N ILE A 133 -5.37 -7.69 -10.80
CA ILE A 133 -5.12 -8.55 -9.65
C ILE A 133 -6.17 -9.64 -9.66
N ARG A 134 -5.75 -10.90 -9.63
CA ARG A 134 -6.62 -12.03 -9.31
C ARG A 134 -6.39 -12.42 -7.87
N GLY A 135 -7.43 -12.37 -7.07
CA GLY A 135 -7.35 -12.75 -5.66
C GLY A 135 -7.10 -14.24 -5.48
N VAL A 136 -6.45 -14.60 -4.38
CA VAL A 136 -6.09 -15.98 -4.05
C VAL A 136 -6.49 -16.33 -2.61
N ASP A 137 -6.90 -17.58 -2.37
CA ASP A 137 -7.32 -18.03 -1.04
C ASP A 137 -6.16 -18.20 -0.08
N LYS A 138 -4.97 -18.53 -0.58
CA LYS A 138 -3.80 -18.82 0.25
C LYS A 138 -2.54 -18.20 -0.35
N MET A 139 -1.71 -17.64 0.52
CA MET A 139 -0.36 -17.23 0.20
C MET A 139 0.64 -18.07 1.01
N ARG A 140 1.87 -18.16 0.52
CA ARG A 140 2.97 -18.95 1.13
C ARG A 140 4.11 -18.03 1.55
N GLY A 141 4.98 -18.52 2.44
CA GLY A 141 6.23 -17.84 2.75
C GLY A 141 7.21 -17.90 1.59
N ALA A 142 8.05 -16.87 1.48
CA ALA A 142 9.14 -16.82 0.50
C ALA A 142 10.29 -15.95 1.02
N SER A 143 11.50 -16.18 0.50
CA SER A 143 12.59 -15.23 0.63
C SER A 143 12.50 -14.21 -0.48
N TYR A 144 12.69 -12.94 -0.13
CA TYR A 144 12.64 -11.81 -1.05
C TYR A 144 13.64 -10.74 -0.62
N THR A 145 14.33 -10.15 -1.58
CA THR A 145 15.20 -9.01 -1.36
C THR A 145 14.51 -7.75 -1.85
N VAL A 146 14.28 -6.82 -0.95
CA VAL A 146 13.67 -5.52 -1.25
C VAL A 146 14.63 -4.69 -2.08
N ILE A 147 14.12 -3.91 -3.04
CA ILE A 147 14.91 -2.97 -3.82
C ILE A 147 15.48 -1.86 -2.94
N PRO A 148 16.58 -1.20 -3.37
CA PRO A 148 17.10 0.00 -2.69
C PRO A 148 16.06 1.12 -2.60
N ASP A 149 16.16 1.93 -1.54
CA ASP A 149 15.27 3.08 -1.35
C ASP A 149 15.73 4.27 -2.21
N GLN A 150 14.94 4.61 -3.21
CA GLN A 150 15.19 5.77 -4.07
C GLN A 150 15.16 7.11 -3.31
N ILE A 151 14.40 7.21 -2.23
CA ILE A 151 14.29 8.42 -1.41
C ILE A 151 15.58 8.63 -0.61
N GLU A 152 16.11 7.56 -0.01
CA GLU A 152 17.42 7.58 0.67
C GLU A 152 18.53 7.96 -0.30
N THR A 153 18.56 7.30 -1.46
CA THR A 153 19.55 7.58 -2.52
C THR A 153 19.49 9.05 -2.94
N GLY A 154 18.31 9.57 -3.27
CA GLY A 154 18.12 10.97 -3.67
C GLY A 154 18.51 11.96 -2.56
N THR A 155 18.20 11.65 -1.30
CA THR A 155 18.57 12.47 -0.15
C THR A 155 20.09 12.60 -0.02
N LEU A 156 20.83 11.50 -0.14
CA LEU A 156 22.28 11.50 -0.07
C LEU A 156 22.91 12.22 -1.26
N MET A 157 22.34 12.10 -2.47
CA MET A 157 22.76 12.86 -3.65
C MET A 157 22.62 14.37 -3.43
N ILE A 158 21.47 14.81 -2.89
CA ILE A 158 21.22 16.23 -2.56
C ILE A 158 22.20 16.72 -1.49
N ALA A 159 22.45 15.92 -0.44
CA ALA A 159 23.40 16.26 0.60
C ALA A 159 24.83 16.47 0.03
N ALA A 160 25.28 15.59 -0.87
CA ALA A 160 26.58 15.75 -1.54
C ALA A 160 26.64 17.04 -2.37
N ALA A 161 25.60 17.33 -3.15
CA ALA A 161 25.53 18.56 -3.95
C ALA A 161 25.51 19.83 -3.07
N ALA A 162 24.71 19.84 -2.00
CA ALA A 162 24.57 20.97 -1.09
C ALA A 162 25.88 21.30 -0.35
N THR A 163 26.68 20.28 -0.01
CA THR A 163 27.95 20.46 0.69
C THR A 163 29.16 20.56 -0.24
N ARG A 164 28.95 20.47 -1.56
CA ARG A 164 30.02 20.36 -2.57
C ARG A 164 30.98 19.19 -2.25
N GLY A 165 30.47 18.17 -1.60
CA GLY A 165 31.20 16.97 -1.21
C GLY A 165 31.25 15.94 -2.34
N GLN A 166 32.06 14.90 -2.13
CA GLN A 166 32.16 13.75 -3.02
C GLN A 166 31.64 12.50 -2.28
N VAL A 167 30.63 11.86 -2.83
CA VAL A 167 29.98 10.67 -2.25
C VAL A 167 29.84 9.59 -3.33
N THR A 168 30.12 8.36 -2.97
CA THR A 168 29.85 7.19 -3.82
C THR A 168 28.69 6.42 -3.22
N LEU A 169 27.56 6.33 -3.94
CA LEU A 169 26.40 5.53 -3.57
C LEU A 169 26.48 4.18 -4.29
N ARG A 170 26.33 3.08 -3.55
CA ARG A 170 26.39 1.73 -4.11
C ARG A 170 25.07 0.99 -3.83
N GLY A 171 24.64 0.15 -4.78
CA GLY A 171 23.44 -0.66 -4.63
C GLY A 171 22.14 0.18 -4.62
N CYS A 172 22.13 1.29 -5.36
CA CYS A 172 20.98 2.18 -5.50
C CYS A 172 20.27 1.98 -6.85
#